data_8f86e2c48322018ea7a45f04caf3b6ab
#
_entry.id   8f86e2c48322018ea7a45f04caf3b6ab
#
_cell.length_a   1.000
_cell.length_b   1.000
_cell.length_c   1.000
_cell.angle_alpha   90.00
_cell.angle_beta   90.00
_cell.angle_gamma   90.00
#
_symmetry.space_group_name_H-M   'P 1'
#
loop_
_entity.id
_entity.type
_entity.pdbx_description
1 polymer ?
#
loop_
_entity_poly.entity_id
_entity_poly.type
_entity_poly.pdbx_seq_one_letter_code
_entity_poly.pdbx_strand_id
1 'polypeptide(L)'
;MSVKVNNAVAQIESMLHRPLREDDYINFNDGKRFRFSFRCTEHYRANSFYGIAPSIKKYSGYKKKINGCIEHGLYLGDYYNPYEAVNSGLPWVFTMSEARRTVLNKYGSKQVAVLGPYIQYAERNEEFEACLRRELNSGGTLLVFPTHSIETISIHRNLERFISQVDKAKRAFGLSNVIVNLYFMDIDSETVKRLRDNGFVVTCCGNRTDPLFLSRQRSLIEIADVTCSDGFGTHIGYALSCSTPHFVFGSDASASTSMCDISAHVYLNAEQQRIELEKLFAERTDSISEEQMSAASHFWGVGMHLSSSELLLLLERAEHD
;
A
#
# COMPACT_ATOMS: atom_id res chain seq x y z
N MET A 1 -13.99 -26.05 -5.04
CA MET A 1 -13.61 -26.48 -3.67
C MET A 1 -14.05 -25.42 -2.69
N SER A 2 -14.63 -25.77 -1.53
CA SER A 2 -15.17 -24.77 -0.61
C SER A 2 -14.06 -23.95 0.05
N VAL A 3 -14.33 -22.68 0.37
CA VAL A 3 -13.42 -21.76 1.09
C VAL A 3 -12.84 -22.39 2.36
N LYS A 4 -13.58 -23.30 3.02
CA LYS A 4 -13.11 -24.03 4.21
C LYS A 4 -11.98 -25.02 3.90
N VAL A 5 -12.01 -25.68 2.75
CA VAL A 5 -10.94 -26.64 2.35
C VAL A 5 -9.65 -25.89 1.99
N ASN A 6 -9.76 -24.75 1.29
CA ASN A 6 -8.59 -23.94 0.98
C ASN A 6 -7.93 -23.35 2.24
N ASN A 7 -8.72 -22.98 3.25
CA ASN A 7 -8.18 -22.50 4.52
C ASN A 7 -7.49 -23.62 5.34
N ALA A 8 -8.00 -24.84 5.27
CA ALA A 8 -7.37 -25.99 5.95
C ALA A 8 -6.04 -26.40 5.26
N VAL A 9 -6.02 -26.43 3.94
CA VAL A 9 -4.80 -26.71 3.16
C VAL A 9 -3.74 -25.63 3.42
N ALA A 10 -4.11 -24.35 3.37
CA ALA A 10 -3.21 -23.25 3.69
C ALA A 10 -2.68 -23.32 5.13
N GLN A 11 -3.50 -23.75 6.09
CA GLN A 11 -3.07 -23.97 7.47
C GLN A 11 -2.08 -25.14 7.60
N ILE A 12 -2.29 -26.23 6.90
CA ILE A 12 -1.39 -27.40 6.91
C ILE A 12 -0.07 -27.04 6.22
N GLU A 13 -0.12 -26.36 5.09
CA GLU A 13 1.08 -25.89 4.39
C GLU A 13 1.89 -24.86 5.21
N SER A 14 1.22 -23.95 5.95
CA SER A 14 1.90 -23.03 6.86
C SER A 14 2.58 -23.71 8.05
N MET A 15 2.10 -24.89 8.47
CA MET A 15 2.73 -25.72 9.50
C MET A 15 3.95 -26.49 9.00
N LEU A 16 4.06 -26.72 7.69
CA LEU A 16 5.16 -27.47 7.06
C LEU A 16 6.35 -26.59 6.65
N HIS A 17 6.17 -25.25 6.60
CA HIS A 17 7.23 -24.33 6.25
C HIS A 17 7.75 -23.60 7.51
N ARG A 18 9.08 -23.43 7.58
CA ARG A 18 9.66 -22.55 8.63
C ARG A 18 9.02 -21.17 8.53
N PRO A 19 8.79 -20.48 9.68
CA PRO A 19 8.37 -19.08 9.66
C PRO A 19 9.31 -18.24 8.78
N LEU A 20 8.75 -17.32 8.01
CA LEU A 20 9.55 -16.37 7.23
C LEU A 20 10.36 -15.49 8.19
N ARG A 21 11.64 -15.28 7.85
CA ARG A 21 12.52 -14.31 8.48
C ARG A 21 12.55 -13.06 7.64
N GLU A 22 13.01 -11.95 8.16
CA GLU A 22 13.07 -10.70 7.41
C GLU A 22 13.98 -10.79 6.17
N ASP A 23 15.05 -11.58 6.19
CA ASP A 23 15.86 -11.88 5.00
C ASP A 23 15.07 -12.54 3.86
N ASP A 24 14.03 -13.32 4.17
CA ASP A 24 13.23 -14.01 3.15
C ASP A 24 12.40 -13.03 2.28
N TYR A 25 12.24 -11.78 2.71
CA TYR A 25 11.55 -10.73 1.98
C TYR A 25 12.45 -9.92 1.03
N ILE A 26 13.74 -10.29 0.94
CA ILE A 26 14.75 -9.58 0.15
C ILE A 26 15.44 -10.58 -0.77
N ASN A 27 15.62 -10.21 -2.04
CA ASN A 27 16.33 -11.00 -3.06
C ASN A 27 15.89 -12.48 -3.15
N PHE A 28 14.62 -12.77 -2.94
CA PHE A 28 14.03 -14.10 -3.12
C PHE A 28 14.05 -14.55 -4.60
N ASN A 29 13.90 -15.84 -4.85
CA ASN A 29 13.89 -16.38 -6.21
C ASN A 29 12.48 -16.48 -6.81
N ASP A 30 11.45 -16.72 -5.97
CA ASP A 30 10.06 -16.80 -6.38
C ASP A 30 9.12 -16.33 -5.26
N GLY A 31 7.83 -16.11 -5.61
CA GLY A 31 6.82 -15.61 -4.68
C GLY A 31 6.03 -16.67 -3.93
N LYS A 32 6.36 -17.95 -4.06
CA LYS A 32 5.53 -19.05 -3.50
C LYS A 32 5.31 -18.91 -1.99
N ARG A 33 6.35 -18.49 -1.26
CA ARG A 33 6.30 -18.31 0.20
C ARG A 33 5.35 -17.20 0.63
N PHE A 34 5.12 -16.18 -0.21
CA PHE A 34 4.24 -15.06 0.10
C PHE A 34 2.77 -15.32 -0.19
N ARG A 35 2.42 -16.48 -0.73
CA ARG A 35 1.03 -16.85 -1.03
C ARG A 35 0.24 -17.32 0.18
N PHE A 36 0.90 -17.57 1.31
CA PHE A 36 0.23 -17.99 2.55
C PHE A 36 -0.39 -16.80 3.28
N SER A 37 -1.67 -16.97 3.63
CA SER A 37 -2.43 -15.93 4.33
C SER A 37 -2.28 -16.07 5.85
N PHE A 38 -2.04 -14.97 6.53
CA PHE A 38 -2.12 -14.89 7.97
C PHE A 38 -3.58 -14.88 8.45
N ARG A 39 -3.80 -15.27 9.70
CA ARG A 39 -5.12 -15.25 10.30
C ARG A 39 -5.57 -13.81 10.59
N CYS A 40 -6.67 -13.41 9.97
CA CYS A 40 -7.32 -12.12 10.24
C CYS A 40 -8.39 -12.31 11.33
N THR A 41 -8.30 -11.56 12.42
CA THR A 41 -9.17 -11.70 13.58
C THR A 41 -10.16 -10.54 13.77
N GLU A 42 -10.07 -9.47 12.98
CA GLU A 42 -10.97 -8.32 13.05
C GLU A 42 -12.42 -8.67 12.67
N HIS A 43 -13.41 -7.85 13.09
CA HIS A 43 -14.81 -8.00 12.70
C HIS A 43 -14.97 -7.88 11.19
N TYR A 44 -14.36 -6.87 10.60
CA TYR A 44 -14.18 -6.76 9.16
C TYR A 44 -12.78 -7.27 8.79
N ARG A 45 -12.73 -8.40 8.09
CA ARG A 45 -11.47 -9.09 7.77
C ARG A 45 -10.44 -8.17 7.10
N ALA A 46 -10.93 -7.30 6.21
CA ALA A 46 -10.06 -6.42 5.46
C ALA A 46 -9.33 -5.38 6.33
N ASN A 47 -9.82 -5.06 7.54
CA ASN A 47 -9.09 -4.20 8.48
C ASN A 47 -7.68 -4.71 8.78
N SER A 48 -7.47 -6.04 8.71
CA SER A 48 -6.15 -6.66 8.92
C SER A 48 -5.24 -6.58 7.71
N PHE A 49 -5.76 -6.19 6.53
CA PHE A 49 -4.96 -6.15 5.31
C PHE A 49 -3.85 -5.11 5.42
N TYR A 50 -2.72 -5.44 4.81
CA TYR A 50 -1.51 -4.61 4.80
C TYR A 50 -0.96 -4.27 6.19
N GLY A 51 -1.37 -4.99 7.23
CA GLY A 51 -0.95 -4.71 8.61
C GLY A 51 -1.57 -3.44 9.21
N ILE A 52 -2.67 -2.90 8.62
CA ILE A 52 -3.27 -1.62 9.04
C ILE A 52 -3.82 -1.72 10.46
N ALA A 53 -4.78 -2.62 10.74
CA ALA A 53 -5.34 -2.76 12.09
C ALA A 53 -4.28 -3.17 13.14
N PRO A 54 -3.35 -4.09 12.87
CA PRO A 54 -2.21 -4.35 13.76
C PRO A 54 -1.41 -3.09 14.12
N SER A 55 -1.09 -2.24 13.13
CA SER A 55 -0.33 -1.01 13.36
C SER A 55 -1.13 0.01 14.17
N ILE A 56 -2.38 0.28 13.79
CA ILE A 56 -3.30 1.17 14.51
C ILE A 56 -3.43 0.74 15.98
N LYS A 57 -3.65 -0.54 16.23
CA LYS A 57 -3.82 -1.10 17.58
C LYS A 57 -2.55 -1.02 18.39
N LYS A 58 -1.40 -1.30 17.78
CA LYS A 58 -0.10 -1.19 18.45
C LYS A 58 0.20 0.26 18.85
N TYR A 59 -0.04 1.20 17.94
CA TYR A 59 0.20 2.63 18.15
C TYR A 59 -0.70 3.22 19.23
N SER A 60 -2.01 2.92 19.17
CA SER A 60 -3.01 3.45 20.13
C SER A 60 -3.04 2.72 21.47
N GLY A 61 -2.51 1.50 21.54
CA GLY A 61 -2.68 0.60 22.69
C GLY A 61 -4.04 -0.11 22.76
N TYR A 62 -4.93 0.09 21.76
CA TYR A 62 -6.24 -0.54 21.70
C TYR A 62 -6.15 -2.06 21.54
N LYS A 63 -6.87 -2.84 22.36
CA LYS A 63 -6.72 -4.31 22.44
C LYS A 63 -7.89 -5.10 21.83
N LYS A 64 -9.04 -4.46 21.59
CA LYS A 64 -10.22 -5.14 21.10
C LYS A 64 -10.26 -5.14 19.57
N LYS A 65 -11.28 -5.75 18.98
CA LYS A 65 -11.53 -5.68 17.54
C LYS A 65 -12.13 -4.32 17.18
N ILE A 66 -11.73 -3.78 16.05
CA ILE A 66 -12.20 -2.48 15.57
C ILE A 66 -13.68 -2.59 15.16
N ASN A 67 -14.55 -1.78 15.77
CA ASN A 67 -15.99 -1.76 15.49
C ASN A 67 -16.32 -0.82 14.31
N GLY A 68 -15.71 -1.09 13.17
CA GLY A 68 -15.88 -0.34 11.94
C GLY A 68 -15.12 -0.95 10.79
N CYS A 69 -15.35 -0.42 9.58
CA CYS A 69 -14.59 -0.76 8.38
C CYS A 69 -13.50 0.28 8.14
N ILE A 70 -12.28 -0.16 7.90
CA ILE A 70 -11.19 0.71 7.46
C ILE A 70 -11.15 0.65 5.93
N GLU A 71 -11.30 1.80 5.26
CA GLU A 71 -11.09 1.88 3.82
C GLU A 71 -9.63 1.58 3.46
N HIS A 72 -9.43 0.85 2.35
CA HIS A 72 -8.10 0.49 1.87
C HIS A 72 -7.84 1.17 0.54
N GLY A 73 -6.69 1.80 0.43
CA GLY A 73 -6.21 2.33 -0.82
C GLY A 73 -6.63 3.77 -1.13
N LEU A 74 -6.25 4.21 -2.31
CA LEU A 74 -6.63 5.49 -2.88
C LEU A 74 -7.94 5.31 -3.66
N TYR A 75 -8.96 6.07 -3.28
CA TYR A 75 -10.22 6.15 -4.02
C TYR A 75 -10.36 7.55 -4.62
N LEU A 76 -10.51 7.62 -5.94
CA LEU A 76 -10.77 8.85 -6.67
C LEU A 76 -12.26 8.98 -7.03
N GLY A 77 -12.70 10.21 -7.25
CA GLY A 77 -14.11 10.52 -7.56
C GLY A 77 -15.06 10.17 -6.42
N ASP A 78 -16.30 9.93 -6.79
CA ASP A 78 -17.41 9.61 -5.88
C ASP A 78 -17.55 8.09 -5.61
N TYR A 79 -16.53 7.30 -5.92
CA TYR A 79 -16.57 5.86 -5.65
C TYR A 79 -16.62 5.57 -4.15
N TYR A 80 -17.43 4.62 -3.76
CA TYR A 80 -17.45 4.06 -2.42
C TYR A 80 -17.75 2.55 -2.49
N ASN A 81 -17.25 1.82 -1.50
CA ASN A 81 -17.55 0.40 -1.36
C ASN A 81 -18.90 0.25 -0.62
N PRO A 82 -19.97 -0.25 -1.25
CA PRO A 82 -21.28 -0.37 -0.61
C PRO A 82 -21.27 -1.25 0.65
N TYR A 83 -20.42 -2.27 0.69
CA TYR A 83 -20.30 -3.10 1.88
C TYR A 83 -19.75 -2.32 3.05
N GLU A 84 -18.65 -1.58 2.85
CA GLU A 84 -18.01 -0.76 3.89
C GLU A 84 -18.92 0.38 4.34
N ALA A 85 -19.44 1.15 3.39
CA ALA A 85 -20.19 2.37 3.67
C ALA A 85 -21.62 2.13 4.19
N VAL A 86 -22.24 0.97 3.85
CA VAL A 86 -23.67 0.72 4.12
C VAL A 86 -23.91 -0.64 4.76
N ASN A 87 -23.48 -1.73 4.14
CA ASN A 87 -24.03 -3.07 4.36
C ASN A 87 -23.32 -3.93 5.42
N SER A 88 -22.14 -3.53 5.92
CA SER A 88 -21.32 -4.38 6.82
C SER A 88 -21.95 -4.64 8.20
N GLY A 89 -22.97 -3.90 8.61
CA GLY A 89 -23.53 -3.96 9.96
C GLY A 89 -22.66 -3.33 11.04
N LEU A 90 -21.46 -2.82 10.69
CA LEU A 90 -20.57 -2.11 11.61
C LEU A 90 -20.89 -0.60 11.56
N PRO A 91 -20.89 0.10 12.73
CA PRO A 91 -21.39 1.48 12.80
C PRO A 91 -20.45 2.52 12.22
N TRP A 92 -19.15 2.23 12.09
CA TRP A 92 -18.12 3.19 11.68
C TRP A 92 -17.45 2.82 10.36
N VAL A 93 -17.02 3.87 9.64
CA VAL A 93 -16.03 3.79 8.56
C VAL A 93 -14.86 4.70 8.89
N PHE A 94 -13.65 4.15 8.82
CA PHE A 94 -12.41 4.88 9.02
C PHE A 94 -11.73 5.08 7.66
N THR A 95 -11.34 6.31 7.37
CA THR A 95 -10.76 6.68 6.08
C THR A 95 -9.53 7.57 6.24
N MET A 96 -8.79 7.84 5.16
CA MET A 96 -7.56 8.61 5.24
C MET A 96 -7.78 10.12 5.20
N SER A 97 -8.77 10.63 4.46
CA SER A 97 -8.88 12.06 4.19
C SER A 97 -10.28 12.65 4.36
N GLU A 98 -10.35 13.97 4.51
CA GLU A 98 -11.61 14.73 4.56
C GLU A 98 -12.38 14.65 3.24
N ALA A 99 -11.68 14.60 2.10
CA ALA A 99 -12.32 14.40 0.81
C ALA A 99 -13.08 13.07 0.76
N ARG A 100 -12.48 12.00 1.30
CA ARG A 100 -13.14 10.69 1.41
C ARG A 100 -14.30 10.73 2.39
N ARG A 101 -14.14 11.37 3.55
CA ARG A 101 -15.24 11.55 4.51
C ARG A 101 -16.44 12.23 3.86
N THR A 102 -16.21 13.24 3.03
CA THR A 102 -17.27 13.94 2.30
C THR A 102 -18.05 12.99 1.38
N VAL A 103 -17.36 12.16 0.61
CA VAL A 103 -17.98 11.14 -0.26
C VAL A 103 -18.74 10.11 0.56
N LEU A 104 -18.14 9.57 1.61
CA LEU A 104 -18.79 8.56 2.45
C LEU A 104 -20.04 9.09 3.16
N ASN A 105 -20.04 10.34 3.64
CA ASN A 105 -21.21 10.99 4.24
C ASN A 105 -22.33 11.25 3.24
N LYS A 106 -22.01 11.42 1.95
CA LYS A 106 -23.01 11.63 0.89
C LYS A 106 -23.79 10.33 0.58
N TYR A 107 -23.14 9.18 0.66
CA TYR A 107 -23.69 7.91 0.21
C TYR A 107 -23.95 6.90 1.33
N GLY A 108 -23.33 7.09 2.49
CA GLY A 108 -23.42 6.18 3.63
C GLY A 108 -24.29 6.70 4.77
N SER A 109 -24.72 5.78 5.64
CA SER A 109 -25.48 6.08 6.87
C SER A 109 -24.64 5.92 8.14
N LYS A 110 -23.34 5.62 8.01
CA LYS A 110 -22.46 5.31 9.12
C LYS A 110 -21.69 6.54 9.59
N GLN A 111 -21.17 6.48 10.80
CA GLN A 111 -20.23 7.48 11.27
C GLN A 111 -18.91 7.34 10.51
N VAL A 112 -18.31 8.46 10.12
CA VAL A 112 -17.04 8.47 9.37
C VAL A 112 -15.99 9.25 10.13
N ALA A 113 -14.83 8.61 10.39
CA ALA A 113 -13.68 9.26 11.01
C ALA A 113 -12.48 9.24 10.06
N VAL A 114 -11.73 10.35 10.08
CA VAL A 114 -10.48 10.50 9.33
C VAL A 114 -9.31 10.12 10.22
N LEU A 115 -8.46 9.22 9.72
CA LEU A 115 -7.26 8.74 10.42
C LEU A 115 -5.95 9.27 9.82
N GLY A 116 -5.99 9.89 8.63
CA GLY A 116 -4.76 10.18 7.90
C GLY A 116 -4.09 8.94 7.30
N PRO A 117 -2.87 9.07 6.80
CA PRO A 117 -2.14 7.96 6.18
C PRO A 117 -1.79 6.89 7.21
N TYR A 118 -2.23 5.66 6.98
CA TYR A 118 -2.04 4.56 7.95
C TYR A 118 -0.58 4.22 8.23
N ILE A 119 0.32 4.55 7.31
CA ILE A 119 1.78 4.36 7.49
C ILE A 119 2.32 5.09 8.72
N GLN A 120 1.68 6.20 9.15
CA GLN A 120 2.08 6.98 10.32
C GLN A 120 1.87 6.24 11.63
N TYR A 121 1.02 5.21 11.64
CA TYR A 121 0.77 4.35 12.80
C TYR A 121 1.67 3.11 12.84
N ALA A 122 2.39 2.80 11.76
CA ALA A 122 3.30 1.67 11.72
C ALA A 122 4.66 2.06 12.33
N GLU A 123 5.24 1.19 13.11
CA GLU A 123 6.65 1.32 13.49
C GLU A 123 7.54 0.82 12.35
N ARG A 124 8.80 1.26 12.32
CA ARG A 124 9.80 0.70 11.40
C ARG A 124 10.08 -0.75 11.79
N ASN A 125 10.38 -1.57 10.81
CA ASN A 125 10.88 -2.92 11.00
C ASN A 125 12.42 -2.89 10.95
N GLU A 126 13.06 -2.75 12.09
CA GLU A 126 14.51 -2.59 12.20
C GLU A 126 15.27 -3.82 11.69
N GLU A 127 14.73 -5.04 11.93
CA GLU A 127 15.36 -6.27 11.45
C GLU A 127 15.35 -6.32 9.92
N PHE A 128 14.19 -6.04 9.31
CA PHE A 128 14.06 -5.95 7.85
C PHE A 128 14.98 -4.87 7.26
N GLU A 129 15.03 -3.70 7.89
CA GLU A 129 15.91 -2.62 7.48
C GLU A 129 17.38 -3.02 7.53
N ALA A 130 17.81 -3.69 8.61
CA ALA A 130 19.17 -4.17 8.75
C ALA A 130 19.52 -5.21 7.66
N CYS A 131 18.58 -6.10 7.31
CA CYS A 131 18.73 -7.04 6.22
C CYS A 131 18.88 -6.31 4.88
N LEU A 132 18.01 -5.33 4.62
CA LEU A 132 18.01 -4.58 3.37
C LEU A 132 19.30 -3.76 3.19
N ARG A 133 19.77 -3.10 4.25
CA ARG A 133 21.02 -2.30 4.19
C ARG A 133 22.26 -3.12 3.84
N ARG A 134 22.28 -4.44 4.08
CA ARG A 134 23.40 -5.31 3.66
C ARG A 134 23.45 -5.53 2.14
N GLU A 135 22.32 -5.34 1.46
CA GLU A 135 22.21 -5.48 0.00
C GLU A 135 22.49 -4.16 -0.75
N LEU A 136 22.59 -3.04 -0.03
CA LEU A 136 22.76 -1.72 -0.63
C LEU A 136 24.26 -1.31 -0.63
N ASN A 137 24.67 -0.67 -1.72
CA ASN A 137 25.97 0.00 -1.80
C ASN A 137 25.92 1.37 -1.11
N SER A 138 27.09 1.96 -0.87
CA SER A 138 27.18 3.36 -0.45
C SER A 138 26.55 4.29 -1.50
N GLY A 139 25.81 5.30 -1.06
CA GLY A 139 25.15 6.30 -1.92
C GLY A 139 23.63 6.20 -1.86
N GLY A 140 22.96 7.08 -2.61
CA GLY A 140 21.50 7.24 -2.56
C GLY A 140 20.72 6.08 -3.15
N THR A 141 19.46 5.98 -2.76
CA THR A 141 18.55 4.87 -3.06
C THR A 141 17.26 5.35 -3.70
N LEU A 142 16.91 4.77 -4.86
CA LEU A 142 15.62 4.88 -5.51
C LEU A 142 14.74 3.69 -5.09
N LEU A 143 13.56 3.95 -4.52
CA LEU A 143 12.56 2.93 -4.25
C LEU A 143 11.46 2.98 -5.32
N VAL A 144 11.17 1.84 -5.92
CA VAL A 144 10.20 1.71 -7.01
C VAL A 144 9.00 0.87 -6.55
N PHE A 145 7.80 1.41 -6.75
CA PHE A 145 6.53 0.72 -6.54
C PHE A 145 5.86 0.42 -7.87
N PRO A 146 6.03 -0.78 -8.44
CA PRO A 146 5.32 -1.15 -9.65
C PRO A 146 3.82 -1.25 -9.39
N THR A 147 2.99 -0.79 -10.34
CA THR A 147 1.55 -1.10 -10.35
C THR A 147 1.36 -2.61 -10.29
N HIS A 148 0.43 -3.07 -9.47
CA HIS A 148 0.30 -4.48 -9.15
C HIS A 148 -1.06 -5.06 -9.49
N SER A 149 -1.09 -6.37 -9.70
CA SER A 149 -2.31 -7.15 -9.88
C SER A 149 -3.09 -7.27 -8.56
N ILE A 150 -4.40 -7.40 -8.69
CA ILE A 150 -5.32 -7.80 -7.62
C ILE A 150 -6.15 -8.98 -8.10
N GLU A 151 -6.99 -9.59 -7.26
CA GLU A 151 -7.73 -10.80 -7.62
C GLU A 151 -8.59 -10.68 -8.89
N THR A 152 -9.05 -9.48 -9.20
CA THR A 152 -9.95 -9.18 -10.33
C THR A 152 -9.25 -8.44 -11.47
N ILE A 153 -8.02 -8.01 -11.29
CA ILE A 153 -7.25 -7.23 -12.27
C ILE A 153 -5.85 -7.81 -12.39
N SER A 154 -5.49 -8.27 -13.58
CA SER A 154 -4.12 -8.67 -13.89
C SER A 154 -3.40 -7.54 -14.60
N ILE A 155 -2.19 -7.24 -14.17
CA ILE A 155 -1.33 -6.21 -14.75
C ILE A 155 -0.28 -6.89 -15.65
N HIS A 156 -0.24 -6.47 -16.90
CA HIS A 156 0.77 -6.88 -17.88
C HIS A 156 1.66 -5.68 -18.19
N ARG A 157 2.96 -5.85 -18.00
CA ARG A 157 3.95 -4.78 -18.21
C ARG A 157 5.06 -5.22 -19.15
N ASN A 158 5.55 -4.29 -19.97
CA ASN A 158 6.79 -4.49 -20.71
C ASN A 158 7.97 -4.30 -19.74
N LEU A 159 8.56 -5.41 -19.30
CA LEU A 159 9.61 -5.42 -18.29
C LEU A 159 10.88 -4.69 -18.76
N GLU A 160 11.26 -4.79 -20.04
CA GLU A 160 12.42 -4.08 -20.60
C GLU A 160 12.26 -2.57 -20.51
N ARG A 161 11.09 -2.10 -20.91
CA ARG A 161 10.80 -0.67 -20.86
C ARG A 161 10.73 -0.17 -19.42
N PHE A 162 10.13 -0.96 -18.52
CA PHE A 162 10.10 -0.65 -17.09
C PHE A 162 11.53 -0.50 -16.53
N ILE A 163 12.39 -1.49 -16.75
CA ILE A 163 13.80 -1.46 -16.33
C ILE A 163 14.50 -0.22 -16.90
N SER A 164 14.33 0.06 -18.21
CA SER A 164 14.93 1.23 -18.85
C SER A 164 14.46 2.55 -18.22
N GLN A 165 13.20 2.67 -17.83
CA GLN A 165 12.66 3.86 -17.16
C GLN A 165 13.22 4.04 -15.75
N VAL A 166 13.31 2.95 -14.98
CA VAL A 166 13.90 2.94 -13.65
C VAL A 166 15.38 3.33 -13.70
N ASP A 167 16.13 2.77 -14.65
CA ASP A 167 17.52 3.11 -14.88
C ASP A 167 17.74 4.58 -15.27
N LYS A 168 16.87 5.13 -16.10
CA LYS A 168 16.90 6.57 -16.44
C LYS A 168 16.66 7.43 -15.20
N ALA A 169 15.73 7.04 -14.34
CA ALA A 169 15.46 7.73 -13.09
C ALA A 169 16.65 7.66 -12.13
N LYS A 170 17.22 6.46 -11.91
CA LYS A 170 18.43 6.27 -11.10
C LYS A 170 19.54 7.20 -11.53
N ARG A 171 19.84 7.26 -12.85
CA ARG A 171 20.90 8.13 -13.40
C ARG A 171 20.58 9.61 -13.26
N ALA A 172 19.32 10.01 -13.45
CA ALA A 172 18.92 11.41 -13.37
C ALA A 172 19.14 12.01 -11.98
N PHE A 173 18.98 11.20 -10.93
CA PHE A 173 19.25 11.61 -9.54
C PHE A 173 20.65 11.25 -9.03
N GLY A 174 21.50 10.62 -9.85
CA GLY A 174 22.84 10.19 -9.40
C GLY A 174 22.83 9.15 -8.29
N LEU A 175 21.74 8.34 -8.21
CA LEU A 175 21.57 7.36 -7.14
C LEU A 175 22.38 6.08 -7.41
N SER A 176 22.84 5.43 -6.36
CA SER A 176 23.67 4.21 -6.44
C SER A 176 22.81 2.95 -6.46
N ASN A 177 21.70 2.96 -5.75
CA ASN A 177 20.87 1.78 -5.51
C ASN A 177 19.48 1.94 -6.12
N VAL A 178 18.89 0.80 -6.51
CA VAL A 178 17.47 0.67 -6.84
C VAL A 178 16.90 -0.47 -6.02
N ILE A 179 15.80 -0.20 -5.33
CA ILE A 179 14.97 -1.20 -4.67
C ILE A 179 13.64 -1.28 -5.44
N VAL A 180 13.26 -2.47 -5.88
CA VAL A 180 11.94 -2.72 -6.50
C VAL A 180 11.08 -3.50 -5.52
N ASN A 181 10.02 -2.87 -5.00
CA ASN A 181 9.08 -3.51 -4.08
C ASN A 181 7.94 -4.16 -4.86
N LEU A 182 8.04 -5.46 -5.13
CA LEU A 182 7.01 -6.22 -5.83
C LEU A 182 5.84 -6.57 -4.90
N TYR A 183 4.64 -6.57 -5.45
CA TYR A 183 3.49 -7.12 -4.74
C TYR A 183 3.48 -8.64 -4.85
N PHE A 184 3.10 -9.33 -3.80
CA PHE A 184 3.24 -10.81 -3.69
C PHE A 184 2.56 -11.61 -4.82
N MET A 185 1.53 -11.05 -5.46
CA MET A 185 0.83 -11.70 -6.59
C MET A 185 1.61 -11.63 -7.91
N ASP A 186 2.45 -10.62 -8.06
CA ASP A 186 3.21 -10.35 -9.30
C ASP A 186 4.63 -10.92 -9.26
N ILE A 187 4.97 -11.68 -8.22
CA ILE A 187 6.29 -12.27 -8.08
C ILE A 187 6.35 -13.59 -8.87
N ASP A 188 7.07 -13.56 -9.97
CA ASP A 188 7.50 -14.74 -10.72
C ASP A 188 9.03 -14.77 -10.83
N SER A 189 9.58 -15.95 -11.08
CA SER A 189 11.03 -16.18 -11.08
C SER A 189 11.76 -15.46 -12.22
N GLU A 190 11.12 -15.26 -13.36
CA GLU A 190 11.72 -14.57 -14.51
C GLU A 190 11.82 -13.07 -14.24
N THR A 191 10.75 -12.46 -13.78
CA THR A 191 10.72 -11.04 -13.39
C THR A 191 11.78 -10.75 -12.32
N VAL A 192 11.82 -11.56 -11.24
CA VAL A 192 12.81 -11.42 -10.17
C VAL A 192 14.23 -11.53 -10.72
N LYS A 193 14.50 -12.56 -11.52
CA LYS A 193 15.83 -12.77 -12.12
C LYS A 193 16.24 -11.57 -12.98
N ARG A 194 15.37 -11.09 -13.86
CA ARG A 194 15.71 -9.97 -14.77
C ARG A 194 15.96 -8.67 -14.02
N LEU A 195 15.18 -8.35 -12.98
CA LEU A 195 15.44 -7.18 -12.13
C LEU A 195 16.79 -7.28 -11.43
N ARG A 196 17.13 -8.43 -10.86
CA ARG A 196 18.42 -8.68 -10.20
C ARG A 196 19.60 -8.65 -11.17
N ASP A 197 19.45 -9.22 -12.38
CA ASP A 197 20.47 -9.18 -13.44
C ASP A 197 20.81 -7.73 -13.87
N ASN A 198 19.89 -6.78 -13.64
CA ASN A 198 20.11 -5.35 -13.82
C ASN A 198 20.65 -4.64 -12.57
N GLY A 199 21.03 -5.38 -11.54
CA GLY A 199 21.59 -4.84 -10.30
C GLY A 199 20.59 -4.19 -9.37
N PHE A 200 19.29 -4.51 -9.51
CA PHE A 200 18.24 -4.02 -8.61
C PHE A 200 18.05 -4.99 -7.43
N VAL A 201 17.89 -4.44 -6.25
CA VAL A 201 17.45 -5.19 -5.07
C VAL A 201 15.94 -5.39 -5.18
N VAL A 202 15.51 -6.65 -5.14
CA VAL A 202 14.09 -7.00 -5.23
C VAL A 202 13.57 -7.32 -3.84
N THR A 203 12.47 -6.70 -3.46
CA THR A 203 11.84 -6.92 -2.15
C THR A 203 10.31 -7.06 -2.27
N CYS A 204 9.70 -7.53 -1.20
CA CYS A 204 8.26 -7.66 -1.03
C CYS A 204 7.89 -7.37 0.43
N CYS A 205 6.86 -6.60 0.68
CA CYS A 205 6.36 -6.38 2.05
C CYS A 205 5.58 -7.58 2.60
N GLY A 206 5.40 -8.64 1.81
CA GLY A 206 4.69 -9.86 2.20
C GLY A 206 3.29 -9.98 1.59
N ASN A 207 2.56 -11.00 2.07
CA ASN A 207 1.16 -11.17 1.73
C ASN A 207 0.33 -10.00 2.28
N ARG A 208 -0.76 -9.63 1.61
CA ARG A 208 -1.64 -8.54 2.11
C ARG A 208 -2.20 -8.78 3.52
N THR A 209 -2.23 -10.02 3.99
CA THR A 209 -2.65 -10.36 5.37
C THR A 209 -1.50 -10.38 6.37
N ASP A 210 -0.26 -10.11 5.93
CA ASP A 210 0.91 -10.06 6.81
C ASP A 210 0.81 -8.86 7.76
N PRO A 211 0.83 -9.09 9.10
CA PRO A 211 0.68 -8.02 10.08
C PRO A 211 1.85 -7.02 10.08
N LEU A 212 3.01 -7.37 9.53
CA LEU A 212 4.19 -6.51 9.43
C LEU A 212 4.35 -5.84 8.06
N PHE A 213 3.38 -6.03 7.14
CA PHE A 213 3.43 -5.44 5.80
C PHE A 213 3.69 -3.93 5.84
N LEU A 214 2.88 -3.18 6.58
CA LEU A 214 2.98 -1.72 6.67
C LEU A 214 4.28 -1.28 7.34
N SER A 215 4.75 -2.04 8.32
CA SER A 215 6.01 -1.81 9.03
C SER A 215 7.22 -1.93 8.08
N ARG A 216 7.26 -2.97 7.24
CA ARG A 216 8.29 -3.11 6.19
C ARG A 216 8.18 -2.01 5.13
N GLN A 217 6.96 -1.68 4.71
CA GLN A 217 6.75 -0.61 3.74
C GLN A 217 7.24 0.74 4.26
N ARG A 218 7.02 1.04 5.54
CA ARG A 218 7.56 2.23 6.19
C ARG A 218 9.10 2.23 6.16
N SER A 219 9.73 1.14 6.55
CA SER A 219 11.20 1.01 6.51
C SER A 219 11.75 1.21 5.10
N LEU A 220 11.08 0.66 4.06
CA LEU A 220 11.48 0.88 2.66
C LEU A 220 11.44 2.36 2.26
N ILE A 221 10.35 3.05 2.60
CA ILE A 221 10.17 4.46 2.25
C ILE A 221 11.21 5.34 2.96
N GLU A 222 11.46 5.10 4.25
CA GLU A 222 12.39 5.91 5.04
C GLU A 222 13.88 5.64 4.73
N ILE A 223 14.22 4.52 4.07
CA ILE A 223 15.57 4.27 3.54
C ILE A 223 15.82 5.00 2.21
N ALA A 224 14.77 5.24 1.44
CA ALA A 224 14.88 5.81 0.10
C ALA A 224 15.07 7.34 0.13
N ASP A 225 15.94 7.85 -0.73
CA ASP A 225 16.07 9.29 -0.97
C ASP A 225 14.95 9.81 -1.87
N VAL A 226 14.52 8.97 -2.83
CA VAL A 226 13.44 9.25 -3.76
C VAL A 226 12.63 7.98 -3.99
N THR A 227 11.33 8.13 -4.12
CA THR A 227 10.44 7.03 -4.51
C THR A 227 9.82 7.29 -5.88
N CYS A 228 9.46 6.23 -6.60
CA CYS A 228 8.73 6.36 -7.85
C CYS A 228 7.80 5.17 -8.11
N SER A 229 6.88 5.36 -9.04
CA SER A 229 5.96 4.31 -9.49
C SER A 229 5.59 4.47 -10.97
N ASP A 230 5.03 3.42 -11.56
CA ASP A 230 4.43 3.45 -12.89
C ASP A 230 2.90 3.66 -12.86
N GLY A 231 2.34 3.99 -11.70
CA GLY A 231 0.91 4.29 -11.53
C GLY A 231 0.58 4.85 -10.15
N PHE A 232 -0.69 5.19 -9.96
CA PHE A 232 -1.18 5.81 -8.73
C PHE A 232 -1.61 4.78 -7.70
N GLY A 233 -1.35 5.08 -6.42
CA GLY A 233 -1.76 4.25 -5.31
C GLY A 233 -1.51 4.90 -3.95
N THR A 234 -1.77 4.15 -2.91
CA THR A 234 -1.60 4.59 -1.52
C THR A 234 -0.14 4.93 -1.17
N HIS A 235 0.81 4.29 -1.85
CA HIS A 235 2.25 4.48 -1.65
C HIS A 235 2.71 5.92 -1.87
N ILE A 236 2.04 6.70 -2.73
CA ILE A 236 2.36 8.12 -2.96
C ILE A 236 2.14 8.93 -1.67
N GLY A 237 0.93 8.88 -1.13
CA GLY A 237 0.64 9.57 0.14
C GLY A 237 1.48 9.06 1.30
N TYR A 238 1.85 7.78 1.29
CA TYR A 238 2.75 7.21 2.30
C TYR A 238 4.17 7.76 2.16
N ALA A 239 4.70 7.87 0.95
CA ALA A 239 6.01 8.46 0.71
C ALA A 239 6.04 9.93 1.17
N LEU A 240 5.07 10.74 0.74
CA LEU A 240 5.01 12.15 1.12
C LEU A 240 4.80 12.33 2.63
N SER A 241 4.02 11.47 3.29
CA SER A 241 3.85 11.52 4.74
C SER A 241 5.11 11.15 5.54
N CYS A 242 6.03 10.43 4.91
CA CYS A 242 7.37 10.15 5.43
C CYS A 242 8.41 11.19 4.96
N SER A 243 8.00 12.29 4.35
CA SER A 243 8.87 13.33 3.78
C SER A 243 9.80 12.83 2.66
N THR A 244 9.44 11.73 2.00
CA THR A 244 10.19 11.17 0.88
C THR A 244 9.55 11.62 -0.44
N PRO A 245 10.29 12.32 -1.34
CA PRO A 245 9.78 12.73 -2.64
C PRO A 245 9.31 11.56 -3.48
N HIS A 246 8.25 11.80 -4.28
CA HIS A 246 7.70 10.78 -5.17
C HIS A 246 7.39 11.37 -6.55
N PHE A 247 7.68 10.59 -7.60
CA PHE A 247 7.22 10.89 -8.95
C PHE A 247 6.66 9.65 -9.66
N VAL A 248 5.80 9.88 -10.64
CA VAL A 248 5.19 8.81 -11.44
C VAL A 248 5.76 8.88 -12.85
N PHE A 249 6.43 7.83 -13.28
CA PHE A 249 6.84 7.69 -14.69
C PHE A 249 5.72 6.94 -15.44
N GLY A 250 5.20 7.47 -16.52
CA GLY A 250 4.05 6.92 -17.24
C GLY A 250 4.14 5.40 -17.48
N SER A 251 3.03 4.72 -17.28
CA SER A 251 2.93 3.26 -17.37
C SER A 251 2.61 2.80 -18.79
N ASP A 252 3.26 1.71 -19.22
CA ASP A 252 2.82 0.89 -20.37
C ASP A 252 2.02 -0.33 -19.89
N ALA A 253 1.75 -0.42 -18.59
CA ALA A 253 1.00 -1.53 -18.05
C ALA A 253 -0.44 -1.47 -18.54
N SER A 254 -0.90 -2.54 -19.17
CA SER A 254 -2.29 -2.75 -19.50
C SER A 254 -2.96 -3.54 -18.42
N ALA A 255 -4.16 -3.12 -18.01
CA ALA A 255 -4.98 -3.84 -17.05
C ALA A 255 -6.03 -4.65 -17.79
N SER A 256 -6.10 -5.96 -17.55
CA SER A 256 -7.27 -6.77 -17.93
C SER A 256 -8.18 -6.90 -16.70
N THR A 257 -9.41 -6.40 -16.83
CA THR A 257 -10.41 -6.44 -15.75
C THR A 257 -11.55 -7.38 -16.08
N SER A 258 -12.03 -8.09 -15.06
CA SER A 258 -13.25 -8.87 -15.10
C SER A 258 -14.47 -8.14 -14.52
N MET A 259 -14.34 -6.87 -14.15
CA MET A 259 -15.44 -6.09 -13.52
C MET A 259 -16.25 -5.30 -14.54
N CYS A 260 -17.57 -5.59 -14.55
CA CYS A 260 -18.62 -4.73 -15.08
C CYS A 260 -19.33 -4.05 -13.91
N ASP A 261 -19.81 -2.79 -14.12
CA ASP A 261 -20.71 -2.01 -13.26
C ASP A 261 -20.08 -1.13 -12.17
N ILE A 262 -19.33 -0.11 -12.63
CA ILE A 262 -19.25 1.18 -11.93
C ILE A 262 -20.00 2.19 -12.80
N SER A 263 -20.87 3.04 -12.21
CA SER A 263 -21.62 4.02 -12.99
C SER A 263 -20.65 4.95 -13.76
N ALA A 264 -20.98 5.26 -15.02
CA ALA A 264 -20.13 6.08 -15.89
C ALA A 264 -19.77 7.44 -15.27
N HIS A 265 -20.66 7.99 -14.43
CA HIS A 265 -20.44 9.27 -13.73
C HIS A 265 -19.30 9.20 -12.70
N VAL A 266 -19.21 8.12 -11.93
CA VAL A 266 -18.12 7.88 -10.98
C VAL A 266 -16.77 7.76 -11.70
N TYR A 267 -16.78 7.13 -12.87
CA TYR A 267 -15.60 6.99 -13.72
C TYR A 267 -15.07 8.33 -14.24
N LEU A 268 -15.95 9.21 -14.70
CA LEU A 268 -15.54 10.50 -15.29
C LEU A 268 -14.84 11.41 -14.27
N ASN A 269 -15.37 11.52 -13.06
CA ASN A 269 -14.74 12.33 -12.00
C ASN A 269 -13.42 11.72 -11.52
N ALA A 270 -13.35 10.40 -11.39
CA ALA A 270 -12.12 9.71 -11.01
C ALA A 270 -11.03 9.86 -12.08
N GLU A 271 -11.39 9.79 -13.35
CA GLU A 271 -10.46 9.95 -14.47
C GLU A 271 -9.89 11.37 -14.55
N GLN A 272 -10.72 12.40 -14.36
CA GLN A 272 -10.25 13.79 -14.32
C GLN A 272 -9.24 14.01 -13.19
N GLN A 273 -9.54 13.56 -11.99
CA GLN A 273 -8.63 13.64 -10.85
C GLN A 273 -7.35 12.85 -11.09
N ARG A 274 -7.43 11.68 -11.73
CA ARG A 274 -6.27 10.89 -12.09
C ARG A 274 -5.34 11.64 -13.05
N ILE A 275 -5.90 12.27 -14.10
CA ILE A 275 -5.13 13.07 -15.08
C ILE A 275 -4.44 14.26 -14.40
N GLU A 276 -5.11 14.94 -13.48
CA GLU A 276 -4.55 16.07 -12.74
C GLU A 276 -3.38 15.62 -11.84
N LEU A 277 -3.56 14.52 -11.12
CA LEU A 277 -2.50 13.92 -10.30
C LEU A 277 -1.33 13.43 -11.16
N GLU A 278 -1.59 12.81 -12.33
CA GLU A 278 -0.52 12.39 -13.24
C GLU A 278 0.36 13.54 -13.68
N LYS A 279 -0.22 14.68 -14.02
CA LYS A 279 0.53 15.89 -14.38
C LYS A 279 1.35 16.41 -13.21
N LEU A 280 0.77 16.43 -12.01
CA LEU A 280 1.42 16.94 -10.81
C LEU A 280 2.61 16.08 -10.36
N PHE A 281 2.52 14.76 -10.54
CA PHE A 281 3.57 13.82 -10.13
C PHE A 281 4.46 13.35 -11.29
N ALA A 282 4.27 13.85 -12.52
CA ALA A 282 5.08 13.44 -13.68
C ALA A 282 6.51 13.97 -13.63
N GLU A 283 6.74 15.09 -12.93
CA GLU A 283 8.06 15.70 -12.83
C GLU A 283 8.96 14.88 -11.90
N ARG A 284 10.16 14.59 -12.38
CA ARG A 284 11.20 13.95 -11.59
C ARG A 284 11.83 14.97 -10.66
N THR A 285 11.53 14.89 -9.39
CA THR A 285 12.01 15.80 -8.37
C THR A 285 12.58 15.05 -7.17
N ASP A 286 13.57 15.62 -6.53
CA ASP A 286 14.16 15.20 -5.24
C ASP A 286 13.61 16.02 -4.06
N SER A 287 12.59 16.82 -4.31
CA SER A 287 11.89 17.64 -3.33
C SER A 287 10.38 17.51 -3.48
N ILE A 288 9.64 17.85 -2.46
CA ILE A 288 8.17 17.82 -2.46
C ILE A 288 7.67 19.27 -2.63
N SER A 289 6.89 19.53 -3.69
CA SER A 289 6.32 20.86 -3.91
C SER A 289 5.12 21.11 -2.98
N GLU A 290 4.74 22.39 -2.82
CA GLU A 290 3.56 22.79 -2.06
C GLU A 290 2.28 22.20 -2.68
N GLU A 291 2.20 22.16 -4.01
CA GLU A 291 1.07 21.60 -4.74
C GLU A 291 0.97 20.08 -4.53
N GLN A 292 2.11 19.37 -4.54
CA GLN A 292 2.15 17.94 -4.23
C GLN A 292 1.71 17.67 -2.78
N MET A 293 2.15 18.49 -1.83
CA MET A 293 1.75 18.35 -0.43
C MET A 293 0.27 18.67 -0.24
N SER A 294 -0.26 19.70 -0.92
CA SER A 294 -1.69 20.04 -0.91
C SER A 294 -2.54 18.89 -1.46
N ALA A 295 -2.16 18.31 -2.60
CA ALA A 295 -2.82 17.15 -3.15
C ALA A 295 -2.73 15.92 -2.22
N ALA A 296 -1.58 15.72 -1.59
CA ALA A 296 -1.39 14.63 -0.63
C ALA A 296 -2.26 14.78 0.62
N SER A 297 -2.42 16.01 1.12
CA SER A 297 -3.35 16.30 2.21
C SER A 297 -4.81 16.02 1.79
N HIS A 298 -5.20 16.43 0.58
CA HIS A 298 -6.56 16.27 0.08
C HIS A 298 -6.92 14.78 -0.15
N PHE A 299 -6.09 14.04 -0.88
CA PHE A 299 -6.43 12.68 -1.31
C PHE A 299 -6.03 11.60 -0.30
N TRP A 300 -4.92 11.76 0.39
CA TRP A 300 -4.36 10.75 1.32
C TRP A 300 -4.41 11.19 2.79
N GLY A 301 -4.84 12.42 3.08
CA GLY A 301 -4.91 12.93 4.44
C GLY A 301 -3.55 13.18 5.10
N VAL A 302 -2.51 13.48 4.30
CA VAL A 302 -1.19 13.80 4.85
C VAL A 302 -1.30 15.00 5.80
N GLY A 303 -0.75 14.85 7.00
CA GLY A 303 -0.88 15.82 8.09
C GLY A 303 -2.09 15.61 9.01
N MET A 304 -2.97 14.65 8.73
CA MET A 304 -4.21 14.41 9.50
C MET A 304 -4.12 13.23 10.50
N HIS A 305 -2.94 12.63 10.69
CA HIS A 305 -2.79 11.53 11.63
C HIS A 305 -3.06 11.96 13.08
N LEU A 306 -3.70 11.07 13.83
CA LEU A 306 -4.06 11.29 15.22
C LEU A 306 -2.90 10.90 16.15
N SER A 307 -2.80 11.56 17.27
CA SER A 307 -1.94 11.09 18.38
C SER A 307 -2.44 9.75 18.93
N SER A 308 -1.58 9.02 19.64
CA SER A 308 -1.94 7.72 20.23
C SER A 308 -3.18 7.82 21.13
N SER A 309 -3.29 8.87 21.93
CA SER A 309 -4.42 9.11 22.82
C SER A 309 -5.72 9.45 22.09
N GLU A 310 -5.66 10.31 21.07
CA GLU A 310 -6.83 10.64 20.24
C GLU A 310 -7.35 9.41 19.50
N LEU A 311 -6.45 8.62 18.93
CA LEU A 311 -6.80 7.39 18.24
C LEU A 311 -7.42 6.35 19.19
N LEU A 312 -6.87 6.20 20.39
CA LEU A 312 -7.43 5.32 21.41
C LEU A 312 -8.85 5.74 21.78
N LEU A 313 -9.06 7.01 22.12
CA LEU A 313 -10.39 7.56 22.45
C LEU A 313 -11.40 7.38 21.31
N LEU A 314 -10.98 7.57 20.07
CA LEU A 314 -11.83 7.36 18.89
C LEU A 314 -12.26 5.89 18.76
N LEU A 315 -11.33 4.94 18.93
CA LEU A 315 -11.62 3.52 18.84
C LEU A 315 -12.48 3.02 20.01
N GLU A 316 -12.28 3.53 21.21
CA GLU A 316 -13.12 3.25 22.39
C GLU A 316 -14.55 3.81 22.18
N ARG A 317 -14.68 5.03 21.65
CA ARG A 317 -15.98 5.58 21.28
C ARG A 317 -16.69 4.70 20.25
N ALA A 318 -16.00 4.29 19.21
CA ALA A 318 -16.57 3.43 18.18
C ALA A 318 -17.04 2.07 18.70
N GLU A 319 -16.55 1.61 19.83
CA GLU A 319 -16.98 0.37 20.47
C GLU A 319 -18.37 0.49 21.12
N HIS A 320 -18.72 1.68 21.60
CA HIS A 320 -19.96 1.93 22.34
C HIS A 320 -21.15 2.31 21.48
N ASP A 321 -20.92 2.63 20.20
CA ASP A 321 -21.96 2.92 19.21
C ASP A 321 -22.37 1.64 18.44
#